data_c16cf00238c3e5cc8fdd4ef4fac8bc68
#
_entry.id   c16cf00238c3e5cc8fdd4ef4fac8bc68
#
_cell.length_a   1.000
_cell.length_b   1.000
_cell.length_c   1.000
_cell.angle_alpha   90.00
_cell.angle_beta   90.00
_cell.angle_gamma   90.00
#
_symmetry.space_group_name_H-M   'P 1'
#
loop_
_entity.id
_entity.type
_entity.pdbx_description
1 polymer ?
#
loop_
_entity_poly.entity_id
_entity_poly.type
_entity_poly.pdbx_seq_one_letter_code
_entity_poly.pdbx_strand_id
1 'polypeptide(L)'
;MRKNLLRLLCCILIINSSAFCCYLSAQSIPNGDFSAEWETGYNGVGKQPAGWKASNVSQMGVKKELVTRSSDGSALLTNQFVGLFGMGSNAPAYISLGTPWVYANISDISKSDGGTTGGIEFTHRPDSIVGVFKRKAVSEETAWIVLYLWKGTVVSSSPDDKELIDNEKDVLAENGSVTLIGKAEYEIKGELSDWTRISVPIDYYSDEIPEKMNITLSGADYRNRSKIKENNTLSVQRVDLVYKDPVSTEKISLPAGSLSIVDNILYLDGNYNNLAVYAMDGKLVFHSRHPGETVSLSSLSMGVYTLRIEGREGMQTMKFRIR
;
A
#
# COMPACT_ATOMS: atom_id res chain seq x y z
N MET A 1 0.23 -54.09 -34.98
CA MET A 1 -0.10 -52.64 -34.81
C MET A 1 -0.66 -52.21 -33.44
N ARG A 2 -0.72 -53.06 -32.41
CA ARG A 2 -1.26 -52.69 -31.07
C ARG A 2 -0.20 -52.37 -29.99
N LYS A 3 1.09 -52.55 -30.26
CA LYS A 3 2.15 -52.28 -29.25
C LYS A 3 2.77 -50.91 -29.33
N ASN A 4 2.56 -50.14 -30.39
CA ASN A 4 3.12 -48.78 -30.55
C ASN A 4 2.17 -47.66 -30.09
N LEU A 5 0.88 -47.96 -29.87
CA LEU A 5 -0.10 -46.99 -29.37
C LEU A 5 -0.01 -46.77 -27.86
N LEU A 6 0.48 -47.78 -27.12
CA LEU A 6 0.62 -47.74 -25.66
C LEU A 6 1.87 -46.96 -25.21
N ARG A 7 2.89 -46.82 -26.08
CA ARG A 7 4.08 -46.02 -25.80
C ARG A 7 3.92 -44.54 -26.07
N LEU A 8 2.96 -44.17 -26.95
CA LEU A 8 2.64 -42.80 -27.25
C LEU A 8 1.74 -42.15 -26.16
N LEU A 9 0.93 -42.96 -25.46
CA LEU A 9 0.07 -42.49 -24.37
C LEU A 9 0.82 -42.26 -23.04
N CYS A 10 1.97 -42.91 -22.82
CA CYS A 10 2.79 -42.69 -21.63
C CYS A 10 3.69 -41.44 -21.73
N CYS A 11 3.94 -40.91 -22.93
CA CYS A 11 4.77 -39.69 -23.08
C CYS A 11 3.98 -38.37 -22.98
N ILE A 12 2.66 -38.40 -22.95
CA ILE A 12 1.80 -37.20 -22.89
C ILE A 12 1.38 -36.84 -21.45
N LEU A 13 1.70 -37.68 -20.45
CA LEU A 13 1.30 -37.49 -19.05
C LEU A 13 2.42 -36.98 -18.12
N ILE A 14 3.57 -36.56 -18.66
CA ILE A 14 4.71 -36.03 -17.87
C ILE A 14 4.97 -34.54 -18.15
N ILE A 15 4.06 -33.82 -18.81
CA ILE A 15 4.21 -32.39 -18.98
C ILE A 15 2.98 -31.73 -18.38
N ASN A 16 2.98 -31.48 -17.09
CA ASN A 16 2.29 -30.37 -16.43
C ASN A 16 2.33 -30.50 -14.89
N SER A 17 3.52 -30.59 -14.32
CA SER A 17 3.72 -30.10 -12.95
C SER A 17 4.92 -29.19 -12.89
N SER A 18 4.97 -28.20 -13.76
CA SER A 18 5.61 -26.96 -13.41
C SER A 18 4.76 -26.36 -12.29
N ALA A 19 5.13 -26.62 -11.03
CA ALA A 19 4.65 -25.84 -9.92
C ALA A 19 4.91 -24.39 -10.29
N PHE A 20 3.88 -23.71 -10.73
CA PHE A 20 3.85 -22.26 -10.83
C PHE A 20 3.99 -21.76 -9.40
N CYS A 21 5.23 -21.61 -8.94
CA CYS A 21 5.54 -20.87 -7.74
C CYS A 21 5.14 -19.43 -8.08
N CYS A 22 3.85 -19.11 -7.92
CA CYS A 22 3.40 -17.74 -7.85
C CYS A 22 4.14 -17.12 -6.68
N TYR A 23 5.26 -16.47 -6.95
CA TYR A 23 5.74 -15.43 -6.07
C TYR A 23 4.59 -14.44 -5.98
N LEU A 24 3.83 -14.46 -4.91
CA LEU A 24 2.93 -13.37 -4.57
C LEU A 24 3.83 -12.16 -4.33
N SER A 25 4.06 -11.40 -5.40
CA SER A 25 4.68 -10.09 -5.28
C SER A 25 3.75 -9.24 -4.43
N ALA A 26 4.29 -8.62 -3.38
CA ALA A 26 3.54 -7.69 -2.56
C ALA A 26 2.89 -6.62 -3.46
N GLN A 27 1.58 -6.40 -3.30
CA GLN A 27 0.85 -5.45 -4.13
C GLN A 27 1.29 -4.03 -3.76
N SER A 28 1.70 -3.25 -4.76
CA SER A 28 2.14 -1.87 -4.62
C SER A 28 1.03 -0.87 -4.95
N ILE A 29 1.22 0.37 -4.54
CA ILE A 29 0.39 1.49 -4.97
C ILE A 29 0.66 1.78 -6.46
N PRO A 30 -0.37 1.90 -7.31
CA PRO A 30 -0.16 2.28 -8.70
C PRO A 30 0.46 3.68 -8.78
N ASN A 31 1.57 3.82 -9.53
CA ASN A 31 2.26 5.09 -9.78
C ASN A 31 2.47 5.92 -8.49
N GLY A 32 2.93 5.28 -7.42
CA GLY A 32 3.11 5.93 -6.13
C GLY A 32 4.21 6.99 -6.08
N ASP A 33 5.11 7.02 -7.06
CA ASP A 33 6.16 8.03 -7.24
C ASP A 33 5.78 9.15 -8.23
N PHE A 34 4.58 9.09 -8.81
CA PHE A 34 4.03 10.03 -9.79
C PHE A 34 4.89 10.21 -11.05
N SER A 35 5.79 9.26 -11.34
CA SER A 35 6.73 9.32 -12.47
C SER A 35 6.04 9.12 -13.83
N ALA A 36 4.94 8.36 -13.86
CA ALA A 36 4.17 8.15 -15.08
C ALA A 36 3.59 9.46 -15.62
N GLU A 37 3.27 9.48 -16.91
CA GLU A 37 2.67 10.65 -17.54
C GLU A 37 1.32 10.99 -16.88
N TRP A 38 1.13 12.27 -16.59
CA TRP A 38 -0.12 12.76 -16.02
C TRP A 38 -1.22 12.78 -17.08
N GLU A 39 -2.33 12.15 -16.78
CA GLU A 39 -3.50 12.08 -17.63
C GLU A 39 -4.45 13.27 -17.41
N THR A 40 -5.41 13.44 -18.33
CA THR A 40 -6.49 14.43 -18.14
C THR A 40 -7.33 14.06 -16.93
N GLY A 41 -7.67 15.04 -16.10
CA GLY A 41 -8.51 14.85 -14.92
C GLY A 41 -9.82 14.10 -15.25
N TYR A 42 -10.25 13.19 -14.38
CA TYR A 42 -11.41 12.32 -14.58
C TYR A 42 -12.71 13.08 -14.91
N ASN A 43 -12.82 14.33 -14.45
CA ASN A 43 -13.95 15.22 -14.70
C ASN A 43 -13.67 16.25 -15.83
N GLY A 44 -12.59 16.08 -16.58
CA GLY A 44 -12.18 16.96 -17.68
C GLY A 44 -11.57 18.30 -17.24
N VAL A 45 -11.09 18.41 -16.00
CA VAL A 45 -10.42 19.60 -15.46
C VAL A 45 -8.99 19.26 -15.07
N GLY A 46 -8.04 20.01 -15.63
CA GLY A 46 -6.63 19.92 -15.34
C GLY A 46 -6.02 18.55 -15.63
N LYS A 47 -4.97 18.24 -14.92
CA LYS A 47 -4.25 16.97 -14.98
C LYS A 47 -4.30 16.24 -13.63
N GLN A 48 -4.09 14.92 -13.66
CA GLN A 48 -3.97 14.07 -12.48
C GLN A 48 -2.90 13.01 -12.69
N PRO A 49 -2.25 12.50 -11.64
CA PRO A 49 -1.31 11.39 -11.78
C PRO A 49 -2.03 10.16 -12.31
N ALA A 50 -1.45 9.44 -13.26
CA ALA A 50 -2.03 8.20 -13.78
C ALA A 50 -2.32 7.21 -12.63
N GLY A 51 -3.52 6.64 -12.62
CA GLY A 51 -3.98 5.73 -11.57
C GLY A 51 -4.52 6.42 -10.30
N TRP A 52 -4.49 7.74 -10.22
CA TRP A 52 -5.05 8.55 -9.14
C TRP A 52 -6.13 9.49 -9.69
N LYS A 53 -7.03 9.93 -8.81
CA LYS A 53 -8.03 10.94 -9.14
C LYS A 53 -7.76 12.20 -8.34
N ALA A 54 -7.81 13.35 -9.02
CA ALA A 54 -7.62 14.66 -8.41
C ALA A 54 -8.95 15.30 -8.04
N SER A 55 -9.01 16.01 -6.91
CA SER A 55 -10.19 16.77 -6.48
C SER A 55 -10.42 18.06 -7.27
N ASN A 56 -9.93 18.15 -8.50
CA ASN A 56 -10.21 19.28 -9.40
C ASN A 56 -11.72 19.43 -9.58
N VAL A 57 -12.21 20.68 -9.51
CA VAL A 57 -13.65 20.93 -9.50
C VAL A 57 -14.17 21.23 -10.90
N SER A 58 -15.28 20.56 -11.25
CA SER A 58 -16.11 20.87 -12.41
C SER A 58 -17.58 20.88 -11.97
N GLN A 59 -18.03 22.01 -11.48
CA GLN A 59 -19.38 22.16 -10.93
C GLN A 59 -20.02 23.46 -11.41
N MET A 60 -21.25 23.39 -11.94
CA MET A 60 -22.08 24.51 -12.27
C MET A 60 -21.40 25.60 -13.15
N GLY A 61 -20.59 25.13 -14.11
CA GLY A 61 -19.82 26.02 -14.98
C GLY A 61 -18.51 26.55 -14.37
N VAL A 62 -18.26 26.31 -13.08
CA VAL A 62 -16.96 26.59 -12.44
C VAL A 62 -16.02 25.44 -12.71
N LYS A 63 -14.85 25.75 -13.29
CA LYS A 63 -13.73 24.82 -13.42
C LYS A 63 -12.55 25.34 -12.63
N LYS A 64 -12.02 24.53 -11.72
CA LYS A 64 -10.91 24.91 -10.86
C LYS A 64 -9.93 23.75 -10.71
N GLU A 65 -8.67 24.00 -11.05
CA GLU A 65 -7.58 23.05 -10.87
C GLU A 65 -6.99 23.26 -9.48
N LEU A 66 -7.09 22.25 -8.63
CA LEU A 66 -6.58 22.24 -7.26
C LEU A 66 -5.31 21.42 -7.13
N VAL A 67 -5.07 20.51 -8.08
CA VAL A 67 -3.95 19.60 -8.13
C VAL A 67 -3.16 19.84 -9.41
N THR A 68 -1.87 20.11 -9.27
CA THR A 68 -0.96 20.35 -10.39
C THR A 68 0.33 19.54 -10.25
N ARG A 69 1.03 19.32 -11.36
CA ARG A 69 2.37 18.73 -11.35
C ARG A 69 3.41 19.82 -11.17
N SER A 70 4.24 19.71 -10.15
CA SER A 70 5.39 20.60 -9.96
C SER A 70 6.53 20.29 -10.95
N SER A 71 7.46 21.24 -11.09
CA SER A 71 8.62 21.09 -11.99
C SER A 71 9.55 19.93 -11.60
N ASP A 72 9.54 19.52 -10.34
CA ASP A 72 10.29 18.36 -9.80
C ASP A 72 9.54 17.03 -9.94
N GLY A 73 8.36 17.04 -10.58
CA GLY A 73 7.53 15.87 -10.80
C GLY A 73 6.54 15.56 -9.69
N SER A 74 6.64 16.22 -8.54
CA SER A 74 5.74 16.00 -7.39
C SER A 74 4.31 16.46 -7.67
N ALA A 75 3.33 15.90 -6.94
CA ALA A 75 1.97 16.38 -6.95
C ALA A 75 1.84 17.56 -5.97
N LEU A 76 1.43 18.72 -6.46
CA LEU A 76 1.14 19.92 -5.66
C LEU A 76 -0.36 20.06 -5.48
N LEU A 77 -0.80 19.95 -4.24
CA LEU A 77 -2.20 20.08 -3.80
C LEU A 77 -2.36 21.46 -3.18
N THR A 78 -3.22 22.33 -3.75
CA THR A 78 -3.44 23.69 -3.28
C THR A 78 -4.90 23.89 -2.95
N ASN A 79 -5.24 24.11 -1.67
CA ASN A 79 -6.59 24.43 -1.26
C ASN A 79 -6.97 25.81 -1.83
N GLN A 80 -8.15 25.92 -2.41
CA GLN A 80 -8.58 27.15 -3.08
C GLN A 80 -10.06 27.43 -2.85
N PHE A 81 -10.42 28.72 -2.91
CA PHE A 81 -11.81 29.11 -3.01
C PHE A 81 -12.40 28.68 -4.37
N VAL A 82 -13.56 28.05 -4.32
CA VAL A 82 -14.34 27.64 -5.49
C VAL A 82 -15.72 28.30 -5.44
N GLY A 83 -16.03 29.11 -6.41
CA GLY A 83 -17.30 29.83 -6.47
C GLY A 83 -17.33 30.85 -7.57
N LEU A 84 -18.50 31.52 -7.71
CA LEU A 84 -18.77 32.63 -8.63
C LEU A 84 -19.37 33.79 -7.87
N PHE A 85 -18.98 35.01 -8.23
CA PHE A 85 -19.54 36.27 -7.70
C PHE A 85 -19.53 36.36 -6.17
N GLY A 86 -18.51 35.79 -5.52
CA GLY A 86 -18.37 35.73 -4.06
C GLY A 86 -19.22 34.68 -3.36
N MET A 87 -20.04 33.93 -4.09
CA MET A 87 -20.77 32.77 -3.59
C MET A 87 -19.94 31.51 -3.85
N GLY A 88 -19.56 30.79 -2.81
CA GLY A 88 -18.73 29.62 -2.90
C GLY A 88 -18.19 29.19 -1.55
N SER A 89 -17.24 28.25 -1.59
CA SER A 89 -16.61 27.69 -0.40
C SER A 89 -15.15 27.35 -0.70
N ASN A 90 -14.34 27.30 0.34
CA ASN A 90 -13.01 26.71 0.21
C ASN A 90 -13.12 25.21 -0.05
N ALA A 91 -12.40 24.75 -1.07
CA ALA A 91 -12.33 23.36 -1.46
C ALA A 91 -10.96 22.76 -1.09
N PRO A 92 -10.94 21.53 -0.55
CA PRO A 92 -9.70 20.83 -0.25
C PRO A 92 -9.08 20.32 -1.55
N ALA A 93 -7.77 20.49 -1.67
CA ALA A 93 -7.00 19.82 -2.72
C ALA A 93 -6.55 18.45 -2.23
N TYR A 94 -6.92 17.40 -2.94
CA TYR A 94 -6.47 16.05 -2.63
C TYR A 94 -6.37 15.17 -3.87
N ILE A 95 -5.60 14.11 -3.76
CA ILE A 95 -5.58 12.99 -4.70
C ILE A 95 -6.02 11.73 -3.97
N SER A 96 -6.74 10.87 -4.67
CA SER A 96 -7.27 9.62 -4.11
C SER A 96 -7.18 8.47 -5.13
N LEU A 97 -7.07 7.24 -4.64
CA LEU A 97 -7.25 6.04 -5.45
C LEU A 97 -8.73 5.78 -5.75
N GLY A 98 -9.63 6.33 -4.93
CA GLY A 98 -11.06 6.45 -5.23
C GLY A 98 -11.36 7.64 -6.13
N THR A 99 -12.62 7.82 -6.49
CA THR A 99 -13.08 8.95 -7.31
C THR A 99 -13.64 10.03 -6.40
N PRO A 100 -13.07 11.25 -6.41
CA PRO A 100 -13.65 12.39 -5.71
C PRO A 100 -15.04 12.73 -6.25
N TRP A 101 -15.95 13.11 -5.35
CA TRP A 101 -17.22 13.69 -5.72
C TRP A 101 -17.47 14.96 -4.92
N VAL A 102 -18.27 15.85 -5.47
CA VAL A 102 -18.69 17.10 -4.82
C VAL A 102 -20.15 17.40 -5.17
N TYR A 103 -20.91 17.75 -4.17
CA TYR A 103 -22.26 18.25 -4.30
C TYR A 103 -22.28 19.73 -3.87
N ALA A 104 -22.66 20.62 -4.78
CA ALA A 104 -22.79 22.05 -4.50
C ALA A 104 -24.26 22.42 -4.32
N ASN A 105 -24.68 22.76 -3.10
CA ASN A 105 -26.00 23.29 -2.83
C ASN A 105 -25.99 24.81 -2.95
N ILE A 106 -26.61 25.36 -4.04
CA ILE A 106 -26.61 26.81 -4.30
C ILE A 106 -27.52 27.55 -3.34
N SER A 107 -28.62 26.94 -2.94
CA SER A 107 -29.61 27.57 -2.08
C SER A 107 -29.08 27.74 -0.66
N ASP A 108 -28.17 26.83 -0.26
CA ASP A 108 -27.55 26.82 1.06
C ASP A 108 -26.18 26.19 0.97
N ILE A 109 -25.13 26.98 0.77
CA ILE A 109 -23.74 26.53 0.65
C ILE A 109 -23.33 25.66 1.88
N SER A 110 -23.96 25.88 3.03
CA SER A 110 -23.67 25.07 4.22
C SER A 110 -24.06 23.60 4.07
N LYS A 111 -24.91 23.26 3.13
CA LYS A 111 -25.32 21.89 2.79
C LYS A 111 -24.53 21.25 1.65
N SER A 112 -23.58 21.99 1.06
CA SER A 112 -22.68 21.39 0.08
C SER A 112 -21.82 20.32 0.76
N ASP A 113 -21.50 19.24 0.05
CA ASP A 113 -20.79 18.09 0.61
C ASP A 113 -19.81 17.52 -0.43
N GLY A 114 -18.95 16.61 -0.01
CA GLY A 114 -17.99 15.96 -0.88
C GLY A 114 -17.30 14.81 -0.17
N GLY A 115 -16.71 13.92 -0.95
CA GLY A 115 -16.04 12.75 -0.43
C GLY A 115 -15.35 11.96 -1.53
N THR A 116 -15.16 10.67 -1.31
CA THR A 116 -14.59 9.73 -2.27
C THR A 116 -15.46 8.50 -2.41
N THR A 117 -15.53 7.96 -3.62
CA THR A 117 -16.21 6.70 -3.91
C THR A 117 -15.27 5.73 -4.61
N GLY A 118 -15.48 4.41 -4.42
CA GLY A 118 -14.63 3.38 -5.01
C GLY A 118 -13.29 3.26 -4.28
N GLY A 119 -12.30 2.85 -5.01
CA GLY A 119 -10.95 2.50 -4.61
C GLY A 119 -10.40 1.49 -5.59
N ILE A 120 -9.29 0.88 -5.26
CA ILE A 120 -8.66 -0.18 -6.08
C ILE A 120 -8.86 -1.55 -5.44
N GLU A 121 -8.87 -2.60 -6.27
CA GLU A 121 -8.81 -3.98 -5.81
C GLU A 121 -7.50 -4.20 -5.06
N PHE A 122 -7.61 -4.74 -3.85
CA PHE A 122 -6.45 -4.90 -2.98
C PHE A 122 -6.63 -6.05 -2.00
N THR A 123 -5.73 -7.04 -2.05
CA THR A 123 -5.86 -8.29 -1.29
C THR A 123 -4.68 -8.55 -0.36
N HIS A 124 -3.84 -7.55 -0.11
CA HIS A 124 -2.66 -7.67 0.74
C HIS A 124 -2.84 -6.91 2.06
N ARG A 125 -1.97 -7.21 3.01
CA ARG A 125 -1.98 -6.59 4.36
C ARG A 125 -0.63 -5.91 4.63
N PRO A 126 -0.43 -4.65 4.14
CA PRO A 126 0.77 -3.89 4.43
C PRO A 126 0.82 -3.46 5.91
N ASP A 127 2.02 -3.29 6.46
CA ASP A 127 2.20 -2.84 7.84
C ASP A 127 2.06 -1.33 8.00
N SER A 128 2.43 -0.58 6.98
CA SER A 128 2.35 0.88 7.00
C SER A 128 2.26 1.49 5.60
N ILE A 129 1.72 2.70 5.55
CA ILE A 129 1.87 3.61 4.41
C ILE A 129 3.01 4.59 4.70
N VAL A 130 3.85 4.82 3.70
CA VAL A 130 5.01 5.72 3.80
C VAL A 130 4.96 6.70 2.65
N GLY A 131 5.18 7.99 2.93
CA GLY A 131 5.28 9.00 1.89
C GLY A 131 6.36 10.04 2.18
N VAL A 132 6.65 10.87 1.18
CA VAL A 132 7.59 12.00 1.28
C VAL A 132 6.84 13.26 0.89
N PHE A 133 6.79 14.20 1.83
CA PHE A 133 5.92 15.36 1.78
C PHE A 133 6.66 16.66 2.05
N LYS A 134 6.19 17.76 1.44
CA LYS A 134 6.43 19.16 1.87
C LYS A 134 5.10 19.83 2.09
N ARG A 135 5.03 20.79 3.00
CA ARG A 135 3.80 21.53 3.29
C ARG A 135 4.09 23.00 3.55
N LYS A 136 3.35 23.87 2.86
CA LYS A 136 3.28 25.28 3.22
C LYS A 136 1.97 25.50 3.98
N ALA A 137 2.08 25.93 5.22
CA ALA A 137 0.95 26.21 6.09
C ALA A 137 0.80 27.73 6.23
N VAL A 138 -0.31 28.26 5.72
CA VAL A 138 -0.69 29.67 5.89
C VAL A 138 -1.72 29.88 7.00
N SER A 139 -2.14 28.79 7.63
CA SER A 139 -3.12 28.76 8.73
C SER A 139 -2.88 27.54 9.62
N GLU A 140 -3.61 27.44 10.73
CA GLU A 140 -3.56 26.30 11.64
C GLU A 140 -4.23 25.01 11.09
N GLU A 141 -4.82 25.09 9.90
CA GLU A 141 -5.37 23.92 9.23
C GLU A 141 -4.29 22.85 8.99
N THR A 142 -4.67 21.59 8.99
CA THR A 142 -3.78 20.45 8.87
C THR A 142 -4.01 19.69 7.56
N ALA A 143 -2.93 19.12 6.99
CA ALA A 143 -3.04 18.19 5.88
C ALA A 143 -3.20 16.76 6.40
N TRP A 144 -3.69 15.85 5.57
CA TRP A 144 -4.05 14.50 6.00
C TRP A 144 -3.55 13.41 5.05
N ILE A 145 -3.12 12.33 5.66
CA ILE A 145 -2.88 11.04 5.01
C ILE A 145 -3.94 10.09 5.55
N VAL A 146 -4.77 9.52 4.67
CA VAL A 146 -5.82 8.57 5.03
C VAL A 146 -5.71 7.35 4.13
N LEU A 147 -5.67 6.17 4.73
CA LEU A 147 -5.76 4.88 4.05
C LEU A 147 -6.78 4.04 4.79
N TYR A 148 -7.66 3.38 4.06
CA TYR A 148 -8.52 2.34 4.61
C TYR A 148 -8.63 1.15 3.68
N LEU A 149 -8.70 -0.01 4.31
CA LEU A 149 -8.83 -1.32 3.70
C LEU A 149 -10.17 -1.90 4.13
N TRP A 150 -10.96 -2.39 3.18
CA TRP A 150 -12.27 -2.94 3.51
C TRP A 150 -12.65 -4.12 2.64
N LYS A 151 -13.72 -4.79 3.05
CA LYS A 151 -14.38 -5.88 2.34
C LYS A 151 -15.88 -5.59 2.27
N GLY A 152 -16.53 -6.07 1.23
CA GLY A 152 -17.96 -5.88 1.02
C GLY A 152 -18.31 -4.65 0.19
N THR A 153 -19.59 -4.36 0.10
CA THR A 153 -20.14 -3.34 -0.81
C THR A 153 -20.63 -2.12 -0.04
N VAL A 154 -20.13 -0.96 -0.43
CA VAL A 154 -20.57 0.36 0.02
C VAL A 154 -21.94 0.67 -0.59
N VAL A 155 -22.86 1.15 0.22
CA VAL A 155 -24.26 1.38 -0.18
C VAL A 155 -24.81 2.77 0.19
N SER A 156 -24.15 3.49 1.11
CA SER A 156 -24.62 4.82 1.51
C SER A 156 -24.41 5.86 0.42
N SER A 157 -25.45 6.63 0.18
CA SER A 157 -25.39 7.81 -0.69
C SER A 157 -25.17 9.09 0.13
N SER A 158 -24.76 10.15 -0.57
CA SER A 158 -24.77 11.51 0.00
C SER A 158 -26.19 11.85 0.51
N PRO A 159 -26.31 12.62 1.60
CA PRO A 159 -27.61 13.02 2.13
C PRO A 159 -28.51 13.74 1.11
N ASP A 160 -27.90 14.46 0.18
CA ASP A 160 -28.59 15.34 -0.76
C ASP A 160 -28.70 14.78 -2.18
N ASP A 161 -27.95 13.74 -2.50
CA ASP A 161 -27.97 13.07 -3.80
C ASP A 161 -27.77 11.56 -3.65
N LYS A 162 -28.79 10.80 -4.02
CA LYS A 162 -28.79 9.33 -3.89
C LYS A 162 -27.84 8.62 -4.85
N GLU A 163 -27.31 9.33 -5.86
CA GLU A 163 -26.33 8.79 -6.80
C GLU A 163 -24.90 8.97 -6.31
N LEU A 164 -24.67 9.84 -5.33
CA LEU A 164 -23.35 10.11 -4.75
C LEU A 164 -23.10 9.19 -3.55
N ILE A 165 -22.20 8.27 -3.72
CA ILE A 165 -21.83 7.28 -2.70
C ILE A 165 -20.57 7.73 -1.98
N ASP A 166 -20.63 7.79 -0.66
CA ASP A 166 -19.50 8.09 0.22
C ASP A 166 -18.95 6.80 0.84
N ASN A 167 -17.92 6.26 0.22
CA ASN A 167 -17.25 5.05 0.70
C ASN A 167 -16.71 5.18 2.10
N GLU A 168 -16.10 6.31 2.41
CA GLU A 168 -15.42 6.50 3.67
C GLU A 168 -16.41 6.48 4.82
N LYS A 169 -17.57 7.08 4.61
CA LYS A 169 -18.65 7.10 5.59
C LYS A 169 -19.18 5.70 5.89
N ASP A 170 -19.40 4.88 4.87
CA ASP A 170 -19.85 3.51 5.06
C ASP A 170 -18.78 2.65 5.71
N VAL A 171 -17.55 2.73 5.23
CA VAL A 171 -16.44 1.92 5.71
C VAL A 171 -16.12 2.23 7.18
N LEU A 172 -16.09 3.50 7.56
CA LEU A 172 -15.79 3.91 8.93
C LEU A 172 -16.95 3.66 9.91
N ALA A 173 -18.18 3.62 9.42
CA ALA A 173 -19.37 3.31 10.23
C ALA A 173 -19.75 1.82 10.21
N GLU A 174 -19.02 1.01 9.42
CA GLU A 174 -19.33 -0.42 9.17
C GLU A 174 -20.80 -0.63 8.77
N ASN A 175 -21.26 0.20 7.82
CA ASN A 175 -22.65 0.25 7.42
C ASN A 175 -22.96 -0.88 6.43
N GLY A 176 -24.07 -1.58 6.65
CA GLY A 176 -24.55 -2.62 5.73
C GLY A 176 -23.65 -3.87 5.69
N SER A 177 -23.14 -4.22 4.53
CA SER A 177 -22.27 -5.40 4.30
C SER A 177 -20.77 -5.06 4.29
N VAL A 178 -20.38 -3.86 4.70
CA VAL A 178 -18.99 -3.42 4.72
C VAL A 178 -18.33 -3.80 6.04
N THR A 179 -17.13 -4.37 5.96
CA THR A 179 -16.27 -4.63 7.10
C THR A 179 -14.98 -3.83 6.94
N LEU A 180 -14.66 -2.98 7.90
CA LEU A 180 -13.37 -2.29 7.98
C LEU A 180 -12.29 -3.30 8.38
N ILE A 181 -11.32 -3.51 7.50
CA ILE A 181 -10.21 -4.43 7.74
C ILE A 181 -9.03 -3.72 8.39
N GLY A 182 -8.66 -2.55 7.89
CA GLY A 182 -7.55 -1.78 8.44
C GLY A 182 -7.62 -0.32 8.04
N LYS A 183 -6.99 0.53 8.86
CA LYS A 183 -6.97 1.98 8.65
C LYS A 183 -5.62 2.58 9.06
N ALA A 184 -5.16 3.57 8.30
CA ALA A 184 -4.08 4.47 8.70
C ALA A 184 -4.59 5.90 8.54
N GLU A 185 -4.43 6.71 9.57
CA GLU A 185 -4.74 8.14 9.56
C GLU A 185 -3.58 8.92 10.17
N TYR A 186 -3.19 10.00 9.52
CA TYR A 186 -2.15 10.87 10.04
C TYR A 186 -2.42 12.33 9.68
N GLU A 187 -2.38 13.16 10.71
CA GLU A 187 -2.55 14.61 10.62
C GLU A 187 -1.19 15.29 10.52
N ILE A 188 -0.93 15.95 9.39
CA ILE A 188 0.31 16.74 9.19
C ILE A 188 0.04 18.16 9.69
N LYS A 189 0.63 18.49 10.85
CA LYS A 189 0.51 19.81 11.51
C LYS A 189 1.63 20.73 11.11
N GLY A 190 1.33 22.02 11.02
CA GLY A 190 2.33 23.05 10.77
C GLY A 190 2.97 22.98 9.38
N GLU A 191 4.11 23.64 9.24
CA GLU A 191 4.88 23.69 8.00
C GLU A 191 5.91 22.56 7.93
N LEU A 192 6.13 22.03 6.73
CA LEU A 192 7.24 21.13 6.40
C LEU A 192 8.04 21.80 5.28
N SER A 193 9.06 22.57 5.64
CA SER A 193 9.88 23.31 4.68
C SER A 193 10.77 22.41 3.81
N ASP A 194 11.12 21.23 4.32
CA ASP A 194 11.93 20.24 3.63
C ASP A 194 11.14 18.97 3.32
N TRP A 195 11.60 18.19 2.31
CA TRP A 195 11.05 16.89 2.02
C TRP A 195 11.16 15.96 3.22
N THR A 196 10.04 15.71 3.86
CA THR A 196 9.94 14.95 5.11
C THR A 196 9.29 13.59 4.84
N ARG A 197 9.98 12.53 5.27
CA ARG A 197 9.45 11.17 5.21
C ARG A 197 8.53 10.91 6.39
N ILE A 198 7.29 10.54 6.12
CA ILE A 198 6.29 10.17 7.12
C ILE A 198 5.92 8.70 6.91
N SER A 199 5.89 7.94 8.00
CA SER A 199 5.46 6.53 8.01
C SER A 199 4.31 6.38 9.00
N VAL A 200 3.19 5.87 8.52
CA VAL A 200 1.96 5.71 9.30
C VAL A 200 1.64 4.22 9.39
N PRO A 201 1.67 3.61 10.57
CA PRO A 201 1.22 2.23 10.76
C PRO A 201 -0.24 2.06 10.35
N ILE A 202 -0.59 0.87 9.88
CA ILE A 202 -1.98 0.51 9.63
C ILE A 202 -2.50 -0.25 10.83
N ASP A 203 -3.54 0.29 11.45
CA ASP A 203 -4.27 -0.38 12.52
C ASP A 203 -5.26 -1.36 11.91
N TYR A 204 -5.15 -2.64 12.25
CA TYR A 204 -6.01 -3.69 11.76
C TYR A 204 -7.10 -4.04 12.75
N TYR A 205 -8.34 -4.08 12.30
CA TYR A 205 -9.55 -4.37 13.09
C TYR A 205 -10.10 -5.78 12.83
N SER A 206 -9.61 -6.45 11.76
CA SER A 206 -10.01 -7.79 11.38
C SER A 206 -8.81 -8.56 10.83
N ASP A 207 -8.80 -9.88 11.01
CA ASP A 207 -7.80 -10.79 10.43
C ASP A 207 -8.15 -11.18 8.97
N GLU A 208 -9.29 -10.75 8.46
CA GLU A 208 -9.71 -11.04 7.10
C GLU A 208 -8.82 -10.36 6.05
N ILE A 209 -8.80 -10.93 4.85
CA ILE A 209 -8.14 -10.33 3.71
C ILE A 209 -9.03 -9.20 3.17
N PRO A 210 -8.49 -7.99 2.94
CA PRO A 210 -9.25 -6.94 2.30
C PRO A 210 -9.56 -7.28 0.84
N GLU A 211 -10.59 -6.67 0.30
CA GLU A 211 -10.95 -6.73 -1.11
C GLU A 211 -10.60 -5.42 -1.83
N LYS A 212 -10.59 -4.32 -1.07
CA LYS A 212 -10.38 -2.98 -1.62
C LYS A 212 -9.53 -2.11 -0.71
N MET A 213 -8.89 -1.13 -1.33
CA MET A 213 -8.13 -0.07 -0.67
C MET A 213 -8.47 1.29 -1.26
N ASN A 214 -8.59 2.29 -0.40
CA ASN A 214 -8.50 3.68 -0.81
C ASN A 214 -7.40 4.40 -0.03
N ILE A 215 -6.70 5.30 -0.71
CA ILE A 215 -5.74 6.23 -0.12
C ILE A 215 -6.15 7.62 -0.55
N THR A 216 -6.24 8.54 0.41
CA THR A 216 -6.46 9.97 0.17
C THR A 216 -5.32 10.76 0.79
N LEU A 217 -4.65 11.57 -0.02
CA LEU A 217 -3.60 12.50 0.39
C LEU A 217 -4.17 13.90 0.20
N SER A 218 -4.37 14.65 1.29
CA SER A 218 -5.12 15.91 1.26
C SER A 218 -4.36 17.06 1.89
N GLY A 219 -4.43 18.24 1.25
CA GLY A 219 -3.92 19.51 1.76
C GLY A 219 -4.76 20.11 2.90
N ALA A 220 -5.90 19.48 3.25
CA ALA A 220 -6.82 19.91 4.30
C ALA A 220 -7.49 18.71 4.97
N ASP A 221 -8.16 18.95 6.11
CA ASP A 221 -9.17 18.02 6.62
C ASP A 221 -10.42 18.07 5.72
N TYR A 222 -10.38 17.32 4.61
CA TYR A 222 -11.44 17.31 3.60
C TYR A 222 -12.80 16.83 4.15
N ARG A 223 -12.81 16.17 5.30
CA ARG A 223 -14.01 15.70 6.00
C ARG A 223 -14.65 16.80 6.85
N ASN A 224 -13.92 17.90 7.10
CA ASN A 224 -14.39 19.02 7.91
C ASN A 224 -14.31 20.34 7.14
N ARG A 225 -15.30 20.55 6.30
CA ARG A 225 -15.36 21.70 5.42
C ARG A 225 -15.16 23.06 6.11
N SER A 226 -15.65 23.24 7.33
CA SER A 226 -15.55 24.50 8.08
C SER A 226 -14.12 24.91 8.41
N LYS A 227 -13.19 23.95 8.41
CA LYS A 227 -11.77 24.16 8.70
C LYS A 227 -10.93 24.45 7.47
N ILE A 228 -11.46 24.22 6.24
CA ILE A 228 -10.67 24.37 5.02
C ILE A 228 -10.31 25.84 4.78
N LYS A 229 -9.03 26.12 4.63
CA LYS A 229 -8.48 27.45 4.32
C LYS A 229 -7.75 27.41 2.98
N GLU A 230 -7.94 28.45 2.18
CA GLU A 230 -7.22 28.57 0.92
C GLU A 230 -5.72 28.85 1.12
N ASN A 231 -4.94 28.56 0.08
CA ASN A 231 -3.50 28.78 0.01
C ASN A 231 -2.62 27.87 0.92
N ASN A 232 -3.19 26.97 1.71
CA ASN A 232 -2.42 25.86 2.25
C ASN A 232 -2.07 24.88 1.12
N THR A 233 -0.85 24.38 1.10
CA THR A 233 -0.40 23.42 0.10
C THR A 233 0.18 22.17 0.74
N LEU A 234 -0.02 21.03 0.09
CA LEU A 234 0.70 19.80 0.33
C LEU A 234 1.36 19.36 -0.96
N SER A 235 2.69 19.23 -0.95
CA SER A 235 3.43 18.60 -2.04
C SER A 235 3.71 17.15 -1.67
N VAL A 236 3.45 16.24 -2.60
CA VAL A 236 3.67 14.80 -2.43
C VAL A 236 4.68 14.35 -3.48
N GLN A 237 5.84 13.88 -3.05
CA GLN A 237 6.87 13.37 -3.95
C GLN A 237 6.63 11.90 -4.30
N ARG A 238 6.27 11.11 -3.30
CA ARG A 238 5.98 9.68 -3.46
C ARG A 238 5.18 9.15 -2.27
N VAL A 239 4.53 8.03 -2.49
CA VAL A 239 3.84 7.23 -1.47
C VAL A 239 3.98 5.74 -1.79
N ASP A 240 4.25 4.92 -0.78
CA ASP A 240 4.48 3.49 -0.90
C ASP A 240 3.81 2.73 0.25
N LEU A 241 3.59 1.45 0.06
CA LEU A 241 3.23 0.51 1.11
C LEU A 241 4.47 -0.24 1.58
N VAL A 242 4.59 -0.41 2.87
CA VAL A 242 5.65 -1.21 3.48
C VAL A 242 5.04 -2.48 4.04
N TYR A 243 5.65 -3.58 3.67
CA TYR A 243 5.37 -4.89 4.23
C TYR A 243 6.57 -5.27 5.09
N LYS A 244 6.35 -5.55 6.35
CA LYS A 244 7.39 -6.23 7.12
C LYS A 244 7.61 -7.56 6.44
N ASP A 245 8.86 -7.87 6.13
CA ASP A 245 9.20 -9.26 5.86
C ASP A 245 8.52 -10.07 6.95
N PRO A 246 7.75 -11.12 6.61
CA PRO A 246 7.26 -11.99 7.65
C PRO A 246 8.49 -12.35 8.46
N VAL A 247 8.55 -11.87 9.70
CA VAL A 247 9.43 -12.49 10.70
C VAL A 247 8.87 -13.88 10.73
N SER A 248 9.50 -14.80 9.99
CA SER A 248 9.00 -16.16 9.85
C SER A 248 9.12 -16.81 11.22
N THR A 249 8.11 -16.57 12.02
CA THR A 249 7.70 -17.44 13.12
C THR A 249 6.73 -18.51 12.61
N GLU A 250 6.45 -18.58 11.33
CA GLU A 250 6.02 -19.83 10.76
C GLU A 250 7.18 -20.80 11.02
N LYS A 251 6.97 -21.68 11.98
CA LYS A 251 7.56 -23.00 11.90
C LYS A 251 7.20 -23.50 10.50
N ILE A 252 8.10 -23.29 9.53
CA ILE A 252 8.08 -24.11 8.34
C ILE A 252 8.18 -25.50 8.95
N SER A 253 7.07 -26.23 8.98
CA SER A 253 7.06 -27.65 9.24
C SER A 253 7.78 -28.25 8.04
N LEU A 254 9.08 -28.31 8.17
CA LEU A 254 9.95 -28.98 7.22
C LEU A 254 9.50 -30.44 7.20
N PRO A 255 9.19 -30.99 6.02
CA PRO A 255 9.06 -32.44 5.93
C PRO A 255 10.39 -33.04 6.39
N ALA A 256 10.33 -33.99 7.29
CA ALA A 256 11.40 -34.83 7.86
C ALA A 256 12.84 -34.30 7.67
N GLY A 257 13.29 -33.48 8.62
CA GLY A 257 14.62 -32.88 8.64
C GLY A 257 14.51 -31.48 9.31
N SER A 258 14.37 -31.44 10.64
CA SER A 258 14.21 -30.18 11.34
C SER A 258 15.53 -29.46 11.50
N LEU A 259 15.61 -28.22 10.99
CA LEU A 259 16.71 -27.31 11.29
C LEU A 259 16.33 -26.51 12.54
N SER A 260 17.19 -26.48 13.55
CA SER A 260 17.00 -25.57 14.69
C SER A 260 18.33 -24.93 15.06
N ILE A 261 18.27 -23.68 15.55
CA ILE A 261 19.42 -22.94 16.04
C ILE A 261 19.16 -22.62 17.51
N VAL A 262 20.00 -23.15 18.39
CA VAL A 262 19.98 -22.94 19.83
C VAL A 262 21.39 -22.56 20.27
N ASP A 263 21.57 -21.48 21.00
CA ASP A 263 22.86 -21.01 21.54
C ASP A 263 23.97 -20.93 20.47
N ASN A 264 23.65 -20.44 19.28
CA ASN A 264 24.54 -20.34 18.13
C ASN A 264 25.06 -21.69 17.61
N ILE A 265 24.36 -22.78 17.94
CA ILE A 265 24.59 -24.11 17.37
C ILE A 265 23.41 -24.42 16.44
N LEU A 266 23.71 -24.73 15.20
CA LEU A 266 22.74 -25.23 14.22
C LEU A 266 22.66 -26.75 14.38
N TYR A 267 21.47 -27.28 14.64
CA TYR A 267 21.15 -28.70 14.69
C TYR A 267 20.52 -29.10 13.36
N LEU A 268 21.02 -30.18 12.79
CA LEU A 268 20.64 -30.71 11.50
C LEU A 268 20.07 -32.14 11.70
N ASP A 269 18.80 -32.31 11.34
CA ASP A 269 18.19 -33.65 11.30
C ASP A 269 18.09 -34.08 9.84
N GLY A 270 19.13 -34.76 9.36
CA GLY A 270 19.24 -35.26 7.99
C GLY A 270 20.65 -35.20 7.42
N ASN A 271 20.82 -35.80 6.24
CA ASN A 271 22.07 -35.79 5.51
C ASN A 271 22.10 -34.65 4.48
N TYR A 272 22.96 -33.69 4.72
CA TYR A 272 23.14 -32.53 3.83
C TYR A 272 24.52 -32.57 3.17
N ASN A 273 24.58 -32.13 1.91
CA ASN A 273 25.79 -32.14 1.10
C ASN A 273 26.54 -30.81 1.22
N ASN A 274 25.82 -29.71 1.48
CA ASN A 274 26.39 -28.37 1.47
C ASN A 274 25.61 -27.46 2.42
N LEU A 275 26.34 -26.60 3.14
CA LEU A 275 25.82 -25.58 4.02
C LEU A 275 26.58 -24.28 3.80
N ALA A 276 25.88 -23.19 3.53
CA ALA A 276 26.46 -21.86 3.34
C ALA A 276 25.67 -20.82 4.14
N VAL A 277 26.39 -19.90 4.80
CA VAL A 277 25.80 -18.76 5.51
C VAL A 277 26.26 -17.48 4.86
N TYR A 278 25.30 -16.61 4.57
CA TYR A 278 25.53 -15.30 3.94
C TYR A 278 25.14 -14.18 4.88
N ALA A 279 25.93 -13.13 4.93
CA ALA A 279 25.54 -11.86 5.53
C ALA A 279 24.46 -11.17 4.70
N MET A 280 23.84 -10.12 5.23
CA MET A 280 22.76 -9.38 4.55
C MET A 280 23.20 -8.67 3.26
N ASP A 281 24.50 -8.42 3.10
CA ASP A 281 25.11 -7.89 1.88
C ASP A 281 25.38 -8.96 0.80
N GLY A 282 24.98 -10.20 1.05
CA GLY A 282 25.21 -11.35 0.16
C GLY A 282 26.60 -12.00 0.27
N LYS A 283 27.47 -11.49 1.14
CA LYS A 283 28.81 -12.04 1.34
C LYS A 283 28.73 -13.41 2.04
N LEU A 284 29.40 -14.43 1.50
CA LEU A 284 29.58 -15.72 2.14
C LEU A 284 30.46 -15.57 3.40
N VAL A 285 29.93 -15.90 4.57
CA VAL A 285 30.63 -15.76 5.86
C VAL A 285 30.93 -17.08 6.54
N PHE A 286 30.25 -18.16 6.14
CA PHE A 286 30.52 -19.50 6.62
C PHE A 286 30.12 -20.54 5.56
N HIS A 287 30.91 -21.63 5.45
CA HIS A 287 30.64 -22.72 4.53
C HIS A 287 31.12 -24.05 5.09
N SER A 288 30.30 -25.09 4.94
CA SER A 288 30.65 -26.47 5.29
C SER A 288 30.14 -27.42 4.23
N ARG A 289 31.03 -28.34 3.81
CA ARG A 289 30.65 -29.48 2.97
C ARG A 289 30.40 -30.68 3.87
N HIS A 290 29.32 -31.41 3.62
CA HIS A 290 28.88 -32.55 4.42
C HIS A 290 28.82 -32.19 5.92
N PRO A 291 28.01 -31.21 6.33
CA PRO A 291 27.91 -30.83 7.72
C PRO A 291 27.40 -32.03 8.54
N GLY A 292 27.96 -32.21 9.75
CA GLY A 292 27.45 -33.19 10.71
C GLY A 292 26.10 -32.75 11.29
N GLU A 293 25.60 -33.54 12.26
CA GLU A 293 24.32 -33.26 12.94
C GLU A 293 24.30 -31.92 13.68
N THR A 294 25.45 -31.34 13.97
CA THR A 294 25.58 -30.03 14.60
C THR A 294 26.67 -29.21 13.94
N VAL A 295 26.41 -27.90 13.79
CA VAL A 295 27.37 -26.93 13.24
C VAL A 295 27.42 -25.70 14.16
N SER A 296 28.62 -25.40 14.69
CA SER A 296 28.81 -24.18 15.49
C SER A 296 28.86 -22.94 14.61
N LEU A 297 28.04 -21.94 14.96
CA LEU A 297 27.99 -20.63 14.33
C LEU A 297 28.61 -19.56 15.23
N SER A 298 29.32 -19.93 16.29
CA SER A 298 29.90 -19.03 17.31
C SER A 298 30.98 -18.08 16.73
N SER A 299 31.50 -18.39 15.56
CA SER A 299 32.45 -17.51 14.85
C SER A 299 31.78 -16.32 14.15
N LEU A 300 30.45 -16.32 14.03
CA LEU A 300 29.70 -15.25 13.40
C LEU A 300 29.47 -14.10 14.39
N SER A 301 29.68 -12.87 13.96
CA SER A 301 29.36 -11.68 14.73
C SER A 301 27.85 -11.54 14.96
N MET A 302 27.44 -10.73 15.96
CA MET A 302 26.03 -10.37 16.13
C MET A 302 25.46 -9.77 14.84
N GLY A 303 24.34 -10.32 14.36
CA GLY A 303 23.77 -9.87 13.09
C GLY A 303 22.68 -10.81 12.56
N VAL A 304 22.13 -10.45 11.41
CA VAL A 304 21.15 -11.24 10.66
C VAL A 304 21.85 -11.91 9.48
N TYR A 305 21.56 -13.17 9.28
CA TYR A 305 22.21 -14.03 8.28
C TYR A 305 21.17 -14.85 7.51
N THR A 306 21.55 -15.27 6.32
CA THR A 306 20.81 -16.24 5.52
C THR A 306 21.58 -17.56 5.46
N LEU A 307 20.98 -18.63 5.97
CA LEU A 307 21.47 -20.00 5.82
C LEU A 307 20.90 -20.58 4.52
N ARG A 308 21.77 -21.18 3.73
CA ARG A 308 21.39 -22.02 2.59
C ARG A 308 21.96 -23.42 2.82
N ILE A 309 21.10 -24.42 2.75
CA ILE A 309 21.48 -25.79 2.93
C ILE A 309 20.96 -26.67 1.78
N GLU A 310 21.76 -27.60 1.33
CA GLU A 310 21.48 -28.50 0.20
C GLU A 310 21.65 -29.95 0.61
N GLY A 311 20.61 -30.74 0.35
CA GLY A 311 20.54 -32.15 0.63
C GLY A 311 19.97 -32.96 -0.54
N ARG A 312 19.69 -34.23 -0.32
CA ARG A 312 19.10 -35.11 -1.37
C ARG A 312 17.70 -34.68 -1.81
N GLU A 313 16.93 -34.00 -0.94
CA GLU A 313 15.57 -33.57 -1.18
C GLU A 313 15.49 -32.17 -1.80
N GLY A 314 16.62 -31.52 -2.07
CA GLY A 314 16.72 -30.20 -2.66
C GLY A 314 17.47 -29.20 -1.80
N MET A 315 17.21 -27.92 -2.09
CA MET A 315 17.84 -26.78 -1.43
C MET A 315 16.84 -26.07 -0.54
N GLN A 316 17.28 -25.72 0.67
CA GLN A 316 16.50 -24.95 1.64
C GLN A 316 17.23 -23.68 2.02
N THR A 317 16.48 -22.65 2.36
CA THR A 317 17.02 -21.35 2.78
C THR A 317 16.26 -20.84 4.01
N MET A 318 16.99 -20.36 5.03
CA MET A 318 16.43 -19.85 6.26
C MET A 318 17.15 -18.56 6.69
N LYS A 319 16.43 -17.54 7.13
CA LYS A 319 17.03 -16.38 7.82
C LYS A 319 17.10 -16.66 9.32
N PHE A 320 18.19 -16.24 9.96
CA PHE A 320 18.39 -16.36 11.40
C PHE A 320 19.19 -15.19 11.96
N ARG A 321 19.19 -15.05 13.28
CA ARG A 321 19.91 -13.98 13.97
C ARG A 321 20.87 -14.57 15.01
N ILE A 322 22.12 -14.11 14.97
CA ILE A 322 23.10 -14.30 16.05
C ILE A 322 22.94 -13.12 17.03
N ARG A 323 22.82 -13.43 18.30
CA ARG A 323 22.65 -12.47 19.40
C ARG A 323 23.91 -12.32 20.21
#